data_21e3db9ce881b11224b3a141cf8fee50
#
_entry.id   21e3db9ce881b11224b3a141cf8fee50
#
_cell.length_a   1.000
_cell.length_b   1.000
_cell.length_c   1.000
_cell.angle_alpha   90.00
_cell.angle_beta   90.00
_cell.angle_gamma   90.00
#
_symmetry.space_group_name_H-M   'P 1'
#
loop_
_entity.id
_entity.type
_entity.pdbx_description
1 polymer ?
#
loop_
_entity_poly.entity_id
_entity_poly.type
_entity_poly.pdbx_seq_one_letter_code
_entity_poly.pdbx_strand_id
1 'polypeptide(L)'
;IAWLYLDYLLGPVKWSENKKWAALTHETDGFLYVKPLSFMNNSGQVVQKILNYYKLLPKNFGLLLKKESDLTNELIVIHDDLDIPFGKYKTASDSSSAGHRGVQSIINYLKTKNFYRFRLGIANDLLRNQIPPEKFVLQKFNKEEKEKLNEIFSQISIKI
;
A
#
# COMPACT_ATOMS: atom_id res chain seq x y z
N ILE A 1 4.05 -7.52 -4.06
CA ILE A 1 3.95 -8.15 -2.73
C ILE A 1 2.69 -7.70 -1.99
N ALA A 2 2.33 -6.42 -1.98
CA ALA A 2 1.16 -5.92 -1.26
C ALA A 2 -0.16 -6.60 -1.67
N TRP A 3 -0.39 -6.80 -2.97
CA TRP A 3 -1.57 -7.52 -3.45
C TRP A 3 -1.58 -9.00 -3.00
N LEU A 4 -0.43 -9.66 -3.03
CA LEU A 4 -0.30 -11.04 -2.56
C LEU A 4 -0.61 -11.14 -1.06
N TYR A 5 -0.18 -10.14 -0.28
CA TYR A 5 -0.50 -10.09 1.13
C TYR A 5 -2.00 -9.90 1.38
N LEU A 6 -2.67 -9.02 0.61
CA LEU A 6 -4.13 -8.87 0.70
C LEU A 6 -4.87 -10.15 0.31
N ASP A 7 -4.40 -10.87 -0.72
CA ASP A 7 -4.99 -12.16 -1.10
C ASP A 7 -4.77 -13.23 -0.02
N TYR A 8 -3.62 -13.23 0.64
CA TYR A 8 -3.34 -14.10 1.77
C TYR A 8 -4.24 -13.77 2.98
N LEU A 9 -4.34 -12.51 3.33
CA LEU A 9 -5.10 -12.01 4.48
C LEU A 9 -6.59 -12.34 4.37
N LEU A 10 -7.16 -12.16 3.20
CA LEU A 10 -8.59 -12.32 2.95
C LEU A 10 -8.97 -13.74 2.51
N GLY A 11 -7.98 -14.56 2.10
CA GLY A 11 -8.26 -15.85 1.49
C GLY A 11 -8.99 -15.74 0.15
N PRO A 12 -9.75 -16.77 -0.27
CA PRO A 12 -10.42 -16.80 -1.56
C PRO A 12 -11.68 -15.92 -1.57
N VAL A 13 -11.51 -14.62 -1.75
CA VAL A 13 -12.61 -13.66 -1.86
C VAL A 13 -12.83 -13.21 -3.30
N LYS A 14 -14.06 -12.80 -3.59
CA LYS A 14 -14.40 -12.18 -4.86
C LYS A 14 -14.06 -10.68 -4.82
N TRP A 15 -13.05 -10.27 -5.60
CA TRP A 15 -12.77 -8.87 -5.84
C TRP A 15 -13.74 -8.28 -6.84
N SER A 16 -14.27 -7.11 -6.56
CA SER A 16 -15.16 -6.35 -7.45
C SER A 16 -14.40 -5.22 -8.11
N GLU A 17 -14.47 -5.11 -9.44
CA GLU A 17 -13.86 -3.99 -10.15
C GLU A 17 -14.74 -2.73 -10.03
N ASN A 18 -14.16 -1.68 -9.50
CA ASN A 18 -14.76 -0.35 -9.49
C ASN A 18 -14.07 0.54 -10.54
N LYS A 19 -14.70 0.69 -11.69
CA LYS A 19 -14.17 1.48 -12.81
C LYS A 19 -14.03 2.97 -12.46
N LYS A 20 -14.91 3.52 -11.62
CA LYS A 20 -14.86 4.94 -11.20
C LYS A 20 -13.60 5.24 -10.39
N TRP A 21 -13.16 4.29 -9.58
CA TRP A 21 -11.95 4.42 -8.79
C TRP A 21 -10.71 3.84 -9.48
N ALA A 22 -10.89 3.09 -10.58
CA ALA A 22 -9.84 2.30 -11.23
C ALA A 22 -9.16 1.36 -10.22
N ALA A 23 -9.94 0.56 -9.52
CA ALA A 23 -9.47 -0.33 -8.47
C ALA A 23 -10.31 -1.61 -8.37
N LEU A 24 -9.69 -2.69 -7.91
CA LEU A 24 -10.40 -3.83 -7.34
C LEU A 24 -10.68 -3.52 -5.86
N THR A 25 -11.89 -3.86 -5.42
CA THR A 25 -12.34 -3.61 -4.04
C THR A 25 -13.00 -4.84 -3.45
N HIS A 26 -12.81 -5.01 -2.16
CA HIS A 26 -13.53 -5.97 -1.33
C HIS A 26 -13.81 -5.34 0.02
N GLU A 27 -15.05 -5.44 0.50
CA GLU A 27 -15.47 -4.85 1.77
C GLU A 27 -15.89 -5.97 2.73
N THR A 28 -15.26 -6.00 3.89
CA THR A 28 -15.60 -6.93 4.98
C THR A 28 -15.11 -6.36 6.32
N ASP A 29 -15.79 -6.72 7.40
CA ASP A 29 -15.44 -6.37 8.79
C ASP A 29 -15.22 -4.87 9.03
N GLY A 30 -15.96 -4.02 8.31
CA GLY A 30 -15.84 -2.56 8.41
C GLY A 30 -14.64 -1.97 7.67
N PHE A 31 -13.90 -2.76 6.90
CA PHE A 31 -12.76 -2.33 6.09
C PHE A 31 -13.06 -2.43 4.60
N LEU A 32 -12.59 -1.43 3.85
CA LEU A 32 -12.52 -1.48 2.40
C LEU A 32 -11.10 -1.82 1.97
N TYR A 33 -10.89 -3.01 1.45
CA TYR A 33 -9.62 -3.44 0.86
C TYR A 33 -9.57 -3.01 -0.61
N VAL A 34 -8.43 -2.44 -1.00
CA VAL A 34 -8.28 -1.81 -2.31
C VAL A 34 -7.00 -2.24 -3.00
N LYS A 35 -7.12 -2.69 -4.25
CA LYS A 35 -5.99 -2.94 -5.16
C LYS A 35 -6.10 -1.95 -6.32
N PRO A 36 -5.31 -0.86 -6.33
CA PRO A 36 -5.33 0.10 -7.44
C PRO A 36 -4.95 -0.58 -8.76
N LEU A 37 -5.73 -0.35 -9.82
CA LEU A 37 -5.45 -0.82 -11.19
C LEU A 37 -4.71 0.23 -12.02
N SER A 38 -4.50 1.42 -11.47
CA SER A 38 -3.74 2.49 -12.10
C SER A 38 -2.23 2.23 -12.04
N PHE A 39 -1.44 2.97 -12.82
CA PHE A 39 0.01 2.98 -12.66
C PHE A 39 0.39 3.43 -11.23
N MET A 40 1.52 2.93 -10.73
CA MET A 40 1.98 3.15 -9.36
C MET A 40 2.01 4.65 -8.98
N ASN A 41 2.48 5.50 -9.86
CA ASN A 41 2.53 6.96 -9.65
C ASN A 41 1.15 7.65 -9.61
N ASN A 42 0.06 6.93 -9.89
CA ASN A 42 -1.32 7.43 -9.82
C ASN A 42 -2.09 6.87 -8.61
N SER A 43 -1.46 6.07 -7.76
CA SER A 43 -2.10 5.46 -6.58
C SER A 43 -2.75 6.51 -5.66
N GLY A 44 -2.14 7.68 -5.52
CA GLY A 44 -2.69 8.78 -4.73
C GLY A 44 -4.05 9.29 -5.22
N GLN A 45 -4.26 9.33 -6.53
CA GLN A 45 -5.55 9.71 -7.09
C GLN A 45 -6.64 8.71 -6.71
N VAL A 46 -6.34 7.41 -6.76
CA VAL A 46 -7.28 6.35 -6.38
C VAL A 46 -7.65 6.49 -4.90
N VAL A 47 -6.66 6.59 -4.03
CA VAL A 47 -6.85 6.72 -2.59
C VAL A 47 -7.66 7.98 -2.26
N GLN A 48 -7.33 9.13 -2.85
CA GLN A 48 -8.04 10.38 -2.62
C GLN A 48 -9.52 10.29 -3.04
N LYS A 49 -9.82 9.68 -4.20
CA LYS A 49 -11.21 9.48 -4.67
C LYS A 49 -12.02 8.64 -3.68
N ILE A 50 -11.43 7.58 -3.15
CA ILE A 50 -12.09 6.67 -2.20
C ILE A 50 -12.34 7.37 -0.87
N LEU A 51 -11.31 7.96 -0.27
CA LEU A 51 -11.45 8.68 1.00
C LEU A 51 -12.44 9.86 0.90
N ASN A 52 -12.46 10.53 -0.25
CA ASN A 52 -13.41 11.61 -0.50
C ASN A 52 -14.87 11.09 -0.63
N TYR A 53 -15.06 9.93 -1.25
CA TYR A 53 -16.36 9.27 -1.37
C TYR A 53 -16.94 8.93 -0.01
N TYR A 54 -16.13 8.36 0.88
CA TYR A 54 -16.52 8.03 2.26
C TYR A 54 -16.48 9.24 3.21
N LYS A 55 -16.16 10.44 2.72
CA LYS A 55 -16.07 11.69 3.50
C LYS A 55 -15.04 11.63 4.63
N LEU A 56 -13.99 10.85 4.45
CA LEU A 56 -12.92 10.65 5.43
C LEU A 56 -11.79 11.69 5.32
N LEU A 57 -11.82 12.54 4.28
CA LEU A 57 -10.81 13.60 4.11
C LEU A 57 -11.19 14.85 4.89
N PRO A 58 -10.36 15.29 5.86
CA PRO A 58 -10.55 16.55 6.56
C PRO A 58 -10.46 17.73 5.59
N LYS A 59 -11.41 18.65 5.66
CA LYS A 59 -11.48 19.82 4.78
C LYS A 59 -11.52 21.11 5.59
N ASN A 60 -10.77 22.11 5.13
CA ASN A 60 -10.92 23.48 5.62
C ASN A 60 -12.11 24.15 4.92
N PHE A 61 -13.02 24.75 5.68
CA PHE A 61 -14.20 25.46 5.16
C PHE A 61 -15.05 24.61 4.20
N GLY A 62 -15.02 23.27 4.32
CA GLY A 62 -15.79 22.36 3.48
C GLY A 62 -15.28 22.18 2.04
N LEU A 63 -14.28 22.92 1.60
CA LEU A 63 -13.84 22.97 0.18
C LEU A 63 -12.42 22.44 -0.04
N LEU A 64 -11.46 22.86 0.80
CA LEU A 64 -10.03 22.54 0.59
C LEU A 64 -9.58 21.45 1.54
N LEU A 65 -8.74 20.53 1.03
CA LEU A 65 -8.06 19.54 1.87
C LEU A 65 -7.25 20.25 2.97
N LYS A 66 -7.47 19.83 4.21
CA LYS A 66 -6.63 20.26 5.33
C LYS A 66 -5.27 19.59 5.18
N LYS A 67 -4.22 20.39 5.05
CA LYS A 67 -2.84 19.89 5.00
C LYS A 67 -2.44 19.29 6.35
N GLU A 68 -1.46 18.37 6.31
CA GLU A 68 -0.88 17.73 7.51
C GLU A 68 -1.95 17.09 8.43
N SER A 69 -3.05 16.62 7.83
CA SER A 69 -4.09 15.91 8.58
C SER A 69 -3.59 14.54 9.01
N ASP A 70 -4.01 14.11 10.19
CA ASP A 70 -3.83 12.76 10.66
C ASP A 70 -4.89 11.84 10.02
N LEU A 71 -4.43 10.82 9.31
CA LEU A 71 -5.24 9.79 8.65
C LEU A 71 -4.83 8.38 9.11
N THR A 72 -4.20 8.26 10.27
CA THR A 72 -3.70 6.97 10.77
C THR A 72 -4.81 5.99 11.11
N ASN A 73 -6.01 6.47 11.43
CA ASN A 73 -7.19 5.64 11.69
C ASN A 73 -8.01 5.33 10.43
N GLU A 74 -7.84 6.09 9.36
CA GLU A 74 -8.65 6.00 8.14
C GLU A 74 -7.93 5.29 7.00
N LEU A 75 -6.59 5.28 7.01
CA LEU A 75 -5.80 4.79 5.89
C LEU A 75 -4.60 3.96 6.32
N ILE A 76 -4.60 2.71 5.89
CA ILE A 76 -3.44 1.82 5.95
C ILE A 76 -2.94 1.58 4.52
N VAL A 77 -1.69 1.92 4.25
CA VAL A 77 -1.03 1.66 2.97
C VAL A 77 -0.03 0.52 3.12
N ILE A 78 -0.27 -0.56 2.40
CA ILE A 78 0.64 -1.70 2.33
C ILE A 78 1.48 -1.56 1.05
N HIS A 79 2.80 -1.61 1.19
CA HIS A 79 3.70 -1.46 0.05
C HIS A 79 5.00 -2.23 0.22
N ASP A 80 5.71 -2.46 -0.88
CA ASP A 80 7.07 -3.01 -0.88
C ASP A 80 8.09 -1.99 -0.40
N ASP A 81 9.21 -2.50 0.09
CA ASP A 81 10.31 -1.67 0.57
C ASP A 81 11.67 -2.32 0.30
N LEU A 82 12.53 -1.60 -0.44
CA LEU A 82 13.86 -2.04 -0.81
C LEU A 82 14.90 -1.91 0.31
N ASP A 83 14.59 -1.16 1.37
CA ASP A 83 15.49 -0.96 2.51
C ASP A 83 15.24 -1.97 3.64
N ILE A 84 14.23 -2.83 3.44
CA ILE A 84 13.87 -3.89 4.39
C ILE A 84 14.20 -5.24 3.74
N PRO A 85 14.97 -6.11 4.42
CA PRO A 85 15.27 -7.44 3.91
C PRO A 85 14.02 -8.24 3.58
N PHE A 86 14.10 -9.06 2.53
CA PHE A 86 13.03 -9.98 2.16
C PHE A 86 12.62 -10.85 3.36
N GLY A 87 11.32 -10.91 3.63
CA GLY A 87 10.81 -11.64 4.78
C GLY A 87 10.70 -10.85 6.07
N LYS A 88 11.08 -9.60 6.07
CA LYS A 88 10.88 -8.69 7.20
C LYS A 88 9.85 -7.63 6.84
N TYR A 89 9.25 -7.05 7.87
CA TYR A 89 8.35 -5.92 7.70
C TYR A 89 8.60 -4.85 8.76
N LYS A 90 8.15 -3.65 8.49
CA LYS A 90 8.14 -2.54 9.45
C LYS A 90 6.84 -1.77 9.31
N THR A 91 6.41 -1.17 10.39
CA THR A 91 5.31 -0.20 10.38
C THR A 91 5.86 1.21 10.44
N ALA A 92 5.12 2.17 9.91
CA ALA A 92 5.49 3.58 9.95
C ALA A 92 4.25 4.47 9.84
N SER A 93 4.33 5.65 10.42
CA SER A 93 3.43 6.78 10.19
C SER A 93 4.29 8.05 10.07
N ASP A 94 3.72 9.14 9.58
CA ASP A 94 4.38 10.45 9.48
C ASP A 94 5.82 10.42 8.94
N SER A 95 6.07 9.63 7.90
CA SER A 95 7.41 9.47 7.33
C SER A 95 7.43 9.69 5.83
N SER A 96 8.61 9.97 5.25
CA SER A 96 8.80 10.17 3.81
C SER A 96 8.51 8.90 3.01
N SER A 97 8.38 9.02 1.69
CA SER A 97 8.12 7.88 0.79
C SER A 97 9.29 6.91 0.65
N ALA A 98 10.48 7.27 1.13
CA ALA A 98 11.73 6.52 0.90
C ALA A 98 11.93 6.11 -0.59
N GLY A 99 11.56 7.00 -1.51
CA GLY A 99 11.65 6.77 -2.96
C GLY A 99 10.52 5.94 -3.57
N HIS A 100 9.61 5.37 -2.78
CA HIS A 100 8.50 4.59 -3.32
C HIS A 100 7.47 5.49 -4.02
N ARG A 101 7.37 5.37 -5.35
CA ARG A 101 6.56 6.28 -6.21
C ARG A 101 5.07 6.27 -5.86
N GLY A 102 4.51 5.13 -5.47
CA GLY A 102 3.10 5.03 -5.06
C GLY A 102 2.82 5.77 -3.76
N VAL A 103 3.68 5.60 -2.75
CA VAL A 103 3.59 6.33 -1.47
C VAL A 103 3.76 7.82 -1.69
N GLN A 104 4.73 8.23 -2.53
CA GLN A 104 4.91 9.65 -2.88
C GLN A 104 3.67 10.24 -3.55
N SER A 105 3.04 9.48 -4.45
CA SER A 105 1.77 9.88 -5.06
C SER A 105 0.68 10.09 -4.01
N ILE A 106 0.54 9.17 -3.06
CA ILE A 106 -0.46 9.29 -1.98
C ILE A 106 -0.19 10.55 -1.14
N ILE A 107 1.05 10.78 -0.72
CA ILE A 107 1.45 11.99 0.03
C ILE A 107 1.07 13.26 -0.74
N ASN A 108 1.39 13.29 -2.04
CA ASN A 108 1.13 14.47 -2.89
C ASN A 108 -0.38 14.76 -3.03
N TYR A 109 -1.21 13.73 -3.19
CA TYR A 109 -2.65 13.88 -3.35
C TYR A 109 -3.36 14.21 -2.03
N LEU A 110 -2.96 13.57 -0.93
CA LEU A 110 -3.58 13.77 0.38
C LEU A 110 -3.05 15.00 1.12
N LYS A 111 -1.91 15.56 0.68
CA LYS A 111 -1.21 16.69 1.32
C LYS A 111 -0.80 16.40 2.78
N THR A 112 -0.62 15.13 3.09
CA THR A 112 -0.13 14.64 4.39
C THR A 112 0.67 13.35 4.19
N LYS A 113 1.61 13.09 5.07
CA LYS A 113 2.34 11.83 5.19
C LYS A 113 1.92 11.05 6.43
N ASN A 114 0.99 11.61 7.21
CA ASN A 114 0.49 11.04 8.45
C ASN A 114 -0.66 10.07 8.19
N PHE A 115 -0.33 8.89 7.69
CA PHE A 115 -1.18 7.72 7.54
C PHE A 115 -0.37 6.46 7.87
N TYR A 116 -1.06 5.42 8.29
CA TYR A 116 -0.39 4.19 8.69
C TYR A 116 0.16 3.44 7.49
N ARG A 117 1.39 2.96 7.60
CA ARG A 117 2.05 2.17 6.54
C ARG A 117 2.54 0.83 7.06
N PHE A 118 2.32 -0.16 6.22
CA PHE A 118 2.84 -1.49 6.39
C PHE A 118 3.85 -1.77 5.27
N ARG A 119 5.13 -1.76 5.62
CA ARG A 119 6.27 -1.81 4.72
C ARG A 119 6.79 -3.24 4.65
N LEU A 120 6.57 -3.92 3.53
CA LEU A 120 6.97 -5.31 3.30
C LEU A 120 8.33 -5.36 2.61
N GLY A 121 9.32 -5.95 3.25
CA GLY A 121 10.67 -6.06 2.72
C GLY A 121 10.75 -6.94 1.48
N ILE A 122 11.44 -6.42 0.46
CA ILE A 122 11.76 -7.15 -0.76
C ILE A 122 13.25 -7.17 -1.07
N ALA A 123 14.09 -6.57 -0.21
CA ALA A 123 15.53 -6.52 -0.45
C ALA A 123 16.13 -7.92 -0.45
N ASN A 124 16.75 -8.27 -1.56
CA ASN A 124 17.58 -9.46 -1.70
C ASN A 124 19.01 -8.98 -2.00
N ASP A 125 19.96 -9.28 -1.11
CA ASP A 125 21.32 -8.73 -1.20
C ASP A 125 22.04 -9.11 -2.49
N LEU A 126 21.78 -10.30 -3.06
CA LEU A 126 22.38 -10.73 -4.32
C LEU A 126 21.84 -9.92 -5.52
N LEU A 127 20.55 -9.60 -5.52
CA LEU A 127 19.90 -8.91 -6.64
C LEU A 127 20.03 -7.39 -6.50
N ARG A 128 20.01 -6.84 -5.30
CA ARG A 128 20.14 -5.41 -5.03
C ARG A 128 21.41 -4.80 -5.62
N ASN A 129 22.51 -5.53 -5.61
CA ASN A 129 23.81 -5.08 -6.12
C ASN A 129 23.95 -5.25 -7.64
N GLN A 130 23.06 -5.98 -8.31
CA GLN A 130 23.16 -6.34 -9.73
C GLN A 130 22.10 -5.68 -10.60
N ILE A 131 20.96 -5.29 -10.03
CA ILE A 131 19.79 -4.82 -10.77
C ILE A 131 19.36 -3.44 -10.25
N PRO A 132 19.17 -2.45 -11.14
CA PRO A 132 18.64 -1.15 -10.73
C PRO A 132 17.29 -1.28 -10.01
N PRO A 133 17.04 -0.50 -8.94
CA PRO A 133 15.83 -0.58 -8.11
C PRO A 133 14.52 -0.56 -8.90
N GLU A 134 14.41 0.28 -9.91
CA GLU A 134 13.24 0.40 -10.77
C GLU A 134 12.95 -0.85 -11.63
N LYS A 135 13.97 -1.64 -11.94
CA LYS A 135 13.82 -2.93 -12.62
C LYS A 135 13.56 -4.05 -11.64
N PHE A 136 14.18 -3.96 -10.46
CA PHE A 136 14.03 -4.97 -9.41
C PHE A 136 12.58 -5.07 -8.92
N VAL A 137 11.92 -3.96 -8.62
CA VAL A 137 10.54 -3.93 -8.13
C VAL A 137 9.49 -4.46 -9.12
N LEU A 138 9.86 -4.58 -10.40
CA LEU A 138 8.99 -5.12 -11.46
C LEU A 138 9.17 -6.62 -11.68
N GLN A 139 10.12 -7.25 -10.99
CA GLN A 139 10.35 -8.69 -11.13
C GLN A 139 9.23 -9.51 -10.48
N LYS A 140 8.99 -10.68 -11.06
CA LYS A 140 8.03 -11.63 -10.48
C LYS A 140 8.77 -12.50 -9.45
N PHE A 141 8.13 -12.74 -8.34
CA PHE A 141 8.59 -13.73 -7.37
C PHE A 141 8.63 -15.12 -8.00
N ASN A 142 9.72 -15.83 -7.79
CA ASN A 142 9.84 -17.25 -8.18
C ASN A 142 9.01 -18.15 -7.23
N LYS A 143 9.03 -19.46 -7.46
CA LYS A 143 8.22 -20.40 -6.67
C LYS A 143 8.66 -20.46 -5.21
N GLU A 144 9.97 -20.53 -4.96
CA GLU A 144 10.54 -20.58 -3.61
C GLU A 144 10.26 -19.28 -2.82
N GLU A 145 10.38 -18.13 -3.48
CA GLU A 145 10.05 -16.84 -2.88
C GLU A 145 8.56 -16.76 -2.51
N LYS A 146 7.66 -17.27 -3.36
CA LYS A 146 6.22 -17.31 -3.05
C LYS A 146 5.89 -18.22 -1.87
N GLU A 147 6.53 -19.37 -1.76
CA GLU A 147 6.38 -20.28 -0.62
C GLU A 147 6.83 -19.58 0.68
N LYS A 148 8.00 -18.93 0.65
CA LYS A 148 8.50 -18.13 1.78
C LYS A 148 7.57 -16.96 2.12
N LEU A 149 6.95 -16.31 1.12
CA LEU A 149 5.99 -15.23 1.38
C LEU A 149 4.80 -15.70 2.21
N ASN A 150 4.27 -16.91 1.97
CA ASN A 150 3.18 -17.44 2.76
C ASN A 150 3.57 -17.67 4.23
N GLU A 151 4.78 -18.16 4.50
CA GLU A 151 5.32 -18.30 5.86
C GLU A 151 5.47 -16.94 6.53
N ILE A 152 5.99 -15.94 5.80
CA ILE A 152 6.16 -14.58 6.27
C ILE A 152 4.81 -13.95 6.59
N PHE A 153 3.84 -14.09 5.69
CA PHE A 153 2.50 -13.52 5.85
C PHE A 153 1.78 -14.10 7.07
N SER A 154 2.02 -15.38 7.41
CA SER A 154 1.46 -16.01 8.62
C SER A 154 1.97 -15.41 9.93
N GLN A 155 3.16 -14.81 9.91
CA GLN A 155 3.78 -14.17 11.08
C GLN A 155 3.37 -12.69 11.22
N ILE A 156 2.72 -12.13 10.20
CA ILE A 156 2.29 -10.74 10.18
C ILE A 156 0.90 -10.64 10.80
N SER A 157 0.83 -10.11 12.00
CA SER A 157 -0.43 -9.68 12.60
C SER A 157 -0.59 -8.17 12.41
N ILE A 158 -1.39 -7.76 11.44
CA ILE A 158 -1.91 -6.40 11.46
C ILE A 158 -2.95 -6.37 12.59
N LYS A 159 -2.55 -5.84 13.74
CA LYS A 159 -3.54 -5.43 14.75
C LYS A 159 -4.18 -4.15 14.21
N ILE A 160 -5.29 -4.32 13.56
CA ILE A 160 -6.18 -3.26 13.10
C ILE A 160 -7.13 -2.92 14.25
#